data_f29464158fc593aaa5a14b58875e279c
#
_entry.id   f29464158fc593aaa5a14b58875e279c
#
_cell.length_a   1.000
_cell.length_b   1.000
_cell.length_c   1.000
_cell.angle_alpha   90.00
_cell.angle_beta   90.00
_cell.angle_gamma   90.00
#
_symmetry.space_group_name_H-M   'P 1'
#
loop_
_entity.id
_entity.type
_entity.pdbx_description
1 polymer ?
#
loop_
_entity_poly.entity_id
_entity_poly.type
_entity_poly.pdbx_seq_one_letter_code
_entity_poly.pdbx_strand_id
1 'polypeptide(L)'
;MKFRRLMLYLLLLMLGTTVVSAGQATDKLPATGTHRSPSSDGASVDFKTPQDGDIVPPAFTVTFLVSGMGIAPAGSKIDNTGHHHLLIDVTELPDMNLPLPATDHIRHFGKGQTETELTLLEGEHTLQLLFADYSHTPHDPTVMSDKIRITVSANAPPPNEDEE
;
A
#
# COMPACT_ATOMS: atom_id res chain seq x y z
N MET A 1 -50.34 -13.47 89.59
CA MET A 1 -49.26 -13.97 88.69
C MET A 1 -49.84 -14.18 87.35
N LYS A 2 -49.70 -13.27 86.38
CA LYS A 2 -50.19 -13.40 85.01
C LYS A 2 -49.15 -12.73 84.07
N PHE A 3 -48.39 -13.54 83.39
CA PHE A 3 -47.43 -13.11 82.35
C PHE A 3 -48.18 -12.71 81.07
N ARG A 4 -48.07 -11.45 80.70
CA ARG A 4 -48.50 -10.93 79.38
C ARG A 4 -47.35 -11.06 78.38
N ARG A 5 -47.52 -11.91 77.39
CA ARG A 5 -46.60 -12.02 76.26
C ARG A 5 -46.81 -10.81 75.34
N LEU A 6 -45.81 -10.03 75.15
CA LEU A 6 -45.75 -8.94 74.18
C LEU A 6 -45.15 -9.51 72.88
N MET A 7 -45.98 -9.58 71.86
CA MET A 7 -45.56 -10.06 70.52
C MET A 7 -45.02 -8.89 69.71
N LEU A 8 -43.71 -8.86 69.49
CA LEU A 8 -43.04 -7.83 68.73
C LEU A 8 -43.01 -8.26 67.24
N TYR A 9 -43.78 -7.58 66.40
CA TYR A 9 -43.74 -7.78 64.94
C TYR A 9 -42.53 -7.05 64.41
N LEU A 10 -41.55 -7.85 63.92
CA LEU A 10 -40.37 -7.32 63.21
C LEU A 10 -40.76 -7.20 61.73
N LEU A 11 -40.99 -5.97 61.27
CA LEU A 11 -41.25 -5.65 59.89
C LEU A 11 -39.90 -5.61 59.15
N LEU A 12 -39.56 -6.67 58.39
CA LEU A 12 -38.34 -6.74 57.61
C LEU A 12 -38.55 -5.99 56.31
N LEU A 13 -38.00 -4.79 56.23
CA LEU A 13 -37.97 -3.98 55.00
C LEU A 13 -36.90 -4.58 54.07
N MET A 14 -37.29 -5.29 53.04
CA MET A 14 -36.41 -5.75 51.96
C MET A 14 -36.11 -4.53 51.05
N LEU A 15 -34.95 -3.88 51.24
CA LEU A 15 -34.40 -2.94 50.25
C LEU A 15 -33.83 -3.76 49.10
N GLY A 16 -34.60 -3.83 48.02
CA GLY A 16 -34.10 -4.38 46.74
C GLY A 16 -33.04 -3.43 46.15
N THR A 17 -31.79 -3.81 46.26
CA THR A 17 -30.70 -3.13 45.51
C THR A 17 -30.72 -3.59 44.07
N THR A 18 -31.25 -2.75 43.18
CA THR A 18 -31.08 -2.94 41.72
C THR A 18 -29.65 -2.68 41.37
N VAL A 19 -28.87 -3.73 41.07
CA VAL A 19 -27.54 -3.62 40.48
C VAL A 19 -27.72 -3.21 39.03
N VAL A 20 -27.53 -1.94 38.75
CA VAL A 20 -27.38 -1.45 37.35
C VAL A 20 -26.02 -1.92 36.88
N SER A 21 -26.01 -3.00 36.09
CA SER A 21 -24.83 -3.42 35.34
C SER A 21 -24.55 -2.35 34.30
N ALA A 22 -23.60 -1.46 34.57
CA ALA A 22 -23.02 -0.60 33.57
C ALA A 22 -22.25 -1.47 32.58
N GLY A 23 -22.89 -1.78 31.42
CA GLY A 23 -22.22 -2.38 30.29
C GLY A 23 -21.07 -1.43 29.91
N GLN A 24 -19.83 -1.88 30.15
CA GLN A 24 -18.66 -1.25 29.59
C GLN A 24 -18.74 -1.39 28.08
N ALA A 25 -19.21 -0.33 27.39
CA ALA A 25 -18.89 -0.14 26.00
C ALA A 25 -17.35 -0.08 25.92
N THR A 26 -16.74 -1.16 25.44
CA THR A 26 -15.36 -1.12 25.01
C THR A 26 -15.34 -0.17 23.80
N ASP A 27 -15.05 1.10 24.05
CA ASP A 27 -14.61 2.02 23.03
C ASP A 27 -13.35 1.38 22.41
N LYS A 28 -13.59 0.60 21.35
CA LYS A 28 -12.52 0.18 20.46
C LYS A 28 -12.03 1.47 19.84
N LEU A 29 -10.93 2.00 20.37
CA LEU A 29 -10.17 3.06 19.71
C LEU A 29 -10.08 2.67 18.23
N PRO A 30 -10.46 3.56 17.30
CA PRO A 30 -10.22 3.28 15.90
C PRO A 30 -8.73 2.98 15.78
N ALA A 31 -8.40 1.80 15.26
CA ALA A 31 -7.04 1.50 14.86
C ALA A 31 -6.60 2.72 14.04
N THR A 32 -5.51 3.37 14.43
CA THR A 32 -4.81 4.34 13.60
C THR A 32 -4.22 3.57 12.43
N GLY A 33 -5.10 3.04 11.57
CA GLY A 33 -4.73 2.50 10.29
C GLY A 33 -4.27 3.71 9.47
N THR A 34 -3.03 3.69 9.03
CA THR A 34 -2.58 4.50 7.92
C THR A 34 -3.59 4.29 6.81
N HIS A 35 -4.30 5.35 6.45
CA HIS A 35 -5.44 5.22 5.55
C HIS A 35 -4.89 5.19 4.12
N ARG A 36 -4.53 3.99 3.65
CA ARG A 36 -4.16 3.76 2.25
C ARG A 36 -5.37 4.06 1.37
N SER A 37 -5.15 4.75 0.26
CA SER A 37 -6.20 4.98 -0.72
C SER A 37 -6.62 3.65 -1.37
N PRO A 38 -7.92 3.40 -1.60
CA PRO A 38 -8.34 2.16 -2.27
C PRO A 38 -7.84 2.14 -3.71
N SER A 39 -7.49 0.95 -4.22
CA SER A 39 -7.33 0.72 -5.65
C SER A 39 -8.63 0.25 -6.28
N SER A 40 -8.79 0.46 -7.59
CA SER A 40 -9.89 -0.13 -8.33
C SER A 40 -9.73 -1.65 -8.44
N ASP A 41 -10.86 -2.36 -8.51
CA ASP A 41 -10.85 -3.81 -8.74
C ASP A 41 -10.14 -4.14 -10.06
N GLY A 42 -9.19 -5.06 -10.01
CA GLY A 42 -8.41 -5.48 -11.19
C GLY A 42 -7.38 -4.45 -11.68
N ALA A 43 -7.09 -3.43 -10.85
CA ALA A 43 -6.00 -2.50 -11.17
C ALA A 43 -4.65 -3.21 -11.23
N SER A 44 -3.87 -2.92 -12.25
CA SER A 44 -2.52 -3.46 -12.43
C SER A 44 -1.54 -2.41 -12.94
N VAL A 45 -0.26 -2.66 -12.71
CA VAL A 45 0.86 -1.98 -13.38
C VAL A 45 1.80 -3.03 -13.93
N ASP A 46 2.38 -2.75 -15.10
CA ASP A 46 3.26 -3.68 -15.81
C ASP A 46 4.34 -2.91 -16.56
N PHE A 47 5.42 -3.60 -16.96
CA PHE A 47 6.39 -3.08 -17.87
C PHE A 47 5.95 -3.29 -19.32
N LYS A 48 5.94 -2.23 -20.14
CA LYS A 48 5.91 -2.39 -21.60
C LYS A 48 7.30 -2.81 -22.07
N THR A 49 8.34 -2.12 -21.60
CA THR A 49 9.75 -2.44 -21.80
C THR A 49 10.55 -2.06 -20.56
N PRO A 50 11.64 -2.79 -20.19
CA PRO A 50 11.99 -4.12 -20.69
C PRO A 50 11.07 -5.21 -20.16
N GLN A 51 11.15 -6.42 -20.72
CA GLN A 51 10.47 -7.62 -20.24
C GLN A 51 11.41 -8.48 -19.37
N ASP A 52 10.83 -9.46 -18.67
CA ASP A 52 11.62 -10.40 -17.88
C ASP A 52 12.59 -11.23 -18.75
N GLY A 53 13.87 -11.23 -18.37
CA GLY A 53 14.92 -11.91 -19.09
C GLY A 53 15.62 -11.09 -20.17
N ASP A 54 15.21 -9.85 -20.42
CA ASP A 54 15.81 -9.00 -21.44
C ASP A 54 17.29 -8.68 -21.15
N ILE A 55 18.06 -8.55 -22.24
CA ILE A 55 19.42 -8.02 -22.23
C ILE A 55 19.36 -6.60 -22.79
N VAL A 56 19.71 -5.61 -21.96
CA VAL A 56 19.61 -4.20 -22.30
C VAL A 56 20.99 -3.50 -22.25
N PRO A 57 21.20 -2.43 -23.02
CA PRO A 57 22.43 -1.64 -22.90
C PRO A 57 22.49 -0.90 -21.55
N PRO A 58 23.66 -0.36 -21.15
CA PRO A 58 23.80 0.38 -19.90
C PRO A 58 22.85 1.58 -19.71
N ALA A 59 22.45 2.22 -20.82
CA ALA A 59 21.40 3.24 -20.86
C ALA A 59 20.25 2.73 -21.74
N PHE A 60 19.05 2.65 -21.16
CA PHE A 60 17.86 2.09 -21.82
C PHE A 60 16.58 2.78 -21.34
N THR A 61 15.55 2.73 -22.15
CA THR A 61 14.22 3.25 -21.79
C THR A 61 13.41 2.19 -21.07
N VAL A 62 12.78 2.60 -19.97
CA VAL A 62 11.79 1.81 -19.24
C VAL A 62 10.43 2.47 -19.45
N THR A 63 9.45 1.72 -19.98
CA THR A 63 8.09 2.19 -20.22
C THR A 63 7.11 1.44 -19.32
N PHE A 64 6.22 2.20 -18.66
CA PHE A 64 5.27 1.70 -17.68
C PHE A 64 3.85 1.64 -18.26
N LEU A 65 3.10 0.63 -17.87
CA LEU A 65 1.67 0.49 -18.15
C LEU A 65 0.90 0.55 -16.83
N VAL A 66 -0.30 1.11 -16.87
CA VAL A 66 -1.29 1.03 -15.80
C VAL A 66 -2.64 0.69 -16.40
N SER A 67 -3.39 -0.18 -15.73
CA SER A 67 -4.75 -0.54 -16.10
C SER A 67 -5.68 -0.41 -14.89
N GLY A 68 -6.93 -0.05 -15.14
CA GLY A 68 -7.96 0.07 -14.10
C GLY A 68 -7.87 1.34 -13.24
N MET A 69 -6.79 2.13 -13.36
CA MET A 69 -6.60 3.39 -12.65
C MET A 69 -6.04 4.48 -13.55
N GLY A 70 -6.28 5.74 -13.18
CA GLY A 70 -5.72 6.89 -13.88
C GLY A 70 -4.36 7.30 -13.31
N ILE A 71 -3.58 8.02 -14.13
CA ILE A 71 -2.33 8.64 -13.70
C ILE A 71 -2.60 10.09 -13.29
N ALA A 72 -2.10 10.48 -12.13
CA ALA A 72 -2.17 11.86 -11.66
C ALA A 72 -0.84 12.27 -11.00
N PRO A 73 -0.47 13.56 -11.05
CA PRO A 73 0.70 14.05 -10.36
C PRO A 73 0.59 13.85 -8.83
N ALA A 74 1.72 13.62 -8.19
CA ALA A 74 1.85 13.61 -6.73
C ALA A 74 1.26 14.90 -6.13
N GLY A 75 0.60 14.78 -4.97
CA GLY A 75 -0.11 15.89 -4.33
C GLY A 75 -1.52 16.15 -4.87
N SER A 76 -1.90 15.58 -6.03
CA SER A 76 -3.24 15.71 -6.61
C SER A 76 -4.16 14.63 -6.08
N LYS A 77 -5.00 14.97 -5.09
CA LYS A 77 -5.96 14.02 -4.50
C LYS A 77 -7.16 13.84 -5.43
N ILE A 78 -7.06 12.87 -6.33
CA ILE A 78 -8.11 12.47 -7.27
C ILE A 78 -8.38 10.98 -7.05
N ASP A 79 -9.65 10.60 -6.93
CA ASP A 79 -10.03 9.20 -6.70
C ASP A 79 -9.62 8.31 -7.87
N ASN A 80 -9.24 7.07 -7.58
CA ASN A 80 -8.79 6.06 -8.54
C ASN A 80 -7.61 6.51 -9.40
N THR A 81 -6.72 7.33 -8.86
CA THR A 81 -5.51 7.76 -9.54
C THR A 81 -4.28 7.60 -8.66
N GLY A 82 -3.12 7.55 -9.30
CA GLY A 82 -1.83 7.50 -8.63
C GLY A 82 -0.69 7.82 -9.58
N HIS A 83 0.52 7.48 -9.17
CA HIS A 83 1.72 7.65 -9.98
C HIS A 83 2.71 6.51 -9.72
N HIS A 84 3.59 6.29 -10.69
CA HIS A 84 4.54 5.17 -10.66
C HIS A 84 5.71 5.44 -9.72
N HIS A 85 6.17 4.36 -9.10
CA HIS A 85 7.48 4.23 -8.48
C HIS A 85 8.17 3.01 -9.08
N LEU A 86 9.46 3.11 -9.35
CA LEU A 86 10.30 2.03 -9.85
C LEU A 86 11.27 1.59 -8.75
N LEU A 87 11.17 0.34 -8.38
CA LEU A 87 12.05 -0.33 -7.43
C LEU A 87 13.17 -1.03 -8.21
N ILE A 88 14.42 -0.68 -7.91
CA ILE A 88 15.63 -1.19 -8.59
C ILE A 88 16.44 -1.94 -7.55
N ASP A 89 16.65 -3.24 -7.75
CA ASP A 89 17.42 -4.13 -6.86
C ASP A 89 16.93 -4.12 -5.40
N VAL A 90 15.64 -3.89 -5.21
CA VAL A 90 15.03 -3.93 -3.88
C VAL A 90 14.74 -5.38 -3.49
N THR A 91 15.41 -5.85 -2.43
CA THR A 91 15.22 -7.21 -1.89
C THR A 91 14.07 -7.29 -0.89
N GLU A 92 13.93 -6.29 -0.04
CA GLU A 92 12.86 -6.19 0.96
C GLU A 92 11.98 -4.99 0.62
N LEU A 93 10.68 -5.25 0.46
CA LEU A 93 9.71 -4.19 0.14
C LEU A 93 9.60 -3.20 1.31
N PRO A 94 9.40 -1.89 1.01
CA PRO A 94 9.14 -0.89 2.03
C PRO A 94 7.82 -1.15 2.75
N ASP A 95 7.59 -0.50 3.89
CA ASP A 95 6.31 -0.55 4.58
C ASP A 95 5.22 0.08 3.68
N MET A 96 4.27 -0.75 3.23
CA MET A 96 3.18 -0.34 2.34
C MET A 96 2.17 0.60 3.01
N ASN A 97 2.24 0.79 4.31
CA ASN A 97 1.38 1.70 5.06
C ASN A 97 1.99 3.10 5.22
N LEU A 98 3.18 3.32 4.73
CA LEU A 98 3.89 4.59 4.81
C LEU A 98 4.17 5.16 3.41
N PRO A 99 4.36 6.48 3.29
CA PRO A 99 4.86 7.07 2.06
C PRO A 99 6.19 6.44 1.64
N LEU A 100 6.29 6.08 0.37
CA LEU A 100 7.49 5.48 -0.19
C LEU A 100 8.68 6.47 -0.11
N PRO A 101 9.85 6.02 0.36
CA PRO A 101 11.03 6.87 0.35
C PRO A 101 11.53 7.08 -1.08
N ALA A 102 12.04 8.28 -1.37
CA ALA A 102 12.78 8.54 -2.61
C ALA A 102 14.27 8.23 -2.38
N THR A 103 14.77 7.19 -3.05
CA THR A 103 16.17 6.74 -2.97
C THR A 103 16.69 6.39 -4.37
N ASP A 104 17.96 6.03 -4.48
CA ASP A 104 18.51 5.55 -5.75
C ASP A 104 17.87 4.20 -6.17
N HIS A 105 17.38 3.42 -5.20
CA HIS A 105 16.70 2.13 -5.42
C HIS A 105 15.17 2.25 -5.54
N ILE A 106 14.57 3.38 -5.16
CA ILE A 106 13.13 3.63 -5.28
C ILE A 106 12.94 4.98 -5.96
N ARG A 107 12.78 4.95 -7.27
CA ARG A 107 12.59 6.16 -8.07
C ARG A 107 11.14 6.58 -8.15
N HIS A 108 10.90 7.86 -8.04
CA HIS A 108 9.59 8.49 -7.98
C HIS A 108 9.25 9.24 -9.27
N PHE A 109 8.07 8.97 -9.85
CA PHE A 109 7.57 9.57 -11.09
C PHE A 109 6.35 10.48 -10.83
N GLY A 110 6.52 11.41 -9.91
CA GLY A 110 5.44 12.25 -9.37
C GLY A 110 4.87 13.32 -10.31
N LYS A 111 5.32 13.41 -11.55
CA LYS A 111 4.70 14.27 -12.57
C LYS A 111 3.73 13.53 -13.48
N GLY A 112 3.51 12.22 -13.22
CA GLY A 112 2.69 11.37 -14.07
C GLY A 112 3.42 10.81 -15.28
N GLN A 113 4.74 10.65 -15.19
CA GLN A 113 5.54 10.05 -16.25
C GLN A 113 5.18 8.57 -16.40
N THR A 114 5.18 8.10 -17.65
CA THR A 114 4.94 6.70 -18.02
C THR A 114 6.18 6.03 -18.60
N GLU A 115 7.27 6.77 -18.67
CA GLU A 115 8.55 6.28 -19.16
C GLU A 115 9.73 7.03 -18.51
N THR A 116 10.90 6.43 -18.56
CA THR A 116 12.15 7.03 -18.09
C THR A 116 13.34 6.41 -18.78
N GLU A 117 14.41 7.18 -18.95
CA GLU A 117 15.73 6.61 -19.19
C GLU A 117 16.34 6.13 -17.87
N LEU A 118 16.84 4.91 -17.88
CA LEU A 118 17.54 4.30 -16.76
C LEU A 118 18.97 3.98 -17.18
N THR A 119 19.93 4.33 -16.33
CA THR A 119 21.32 3.95 -16.50
C THR A 119 21.75 3.09 -15.32
N LEU A 120 22.19 1.86 -15.61
CA LEU A 120 22.66 0.89 -14.63
C LEU A 120 24.06 0.38 -15.03
N LEU A 121 24.77 -0.17 -14.06
CA LEU A 121 26.04 -0.85 -14.31
C LEU A 121 25.79 -2.18 -15.02
N GLU A 122 26.82 -2.72 -15.69
CA GLU A 122 26.74 -4.08 -16.28
C GLU A 122 26.52 -5.14 -15.18
N GLY A 123 25.63 -6.09 -15.45
CA GLY A 123 25.28 -7.17 -14.56
C GLY A 123 23.79 -7.48 -14.54
N GLU A 124 23.37 -8.36 -13.64
CA GLU A 124 21.98 -8.69 -13.39
C GLU A 124 21.33 -7.64 -12.47
N HIS A 125 20.15 -7.19 -12.83
CA HIS A 125 19.33 -6.26 -12.05
C HIS A 125 17.89 -6.76 -11.96
N THR A 126 17.20 -6.33 -10.90
CA THR A 126 15.76 -6.56 -10.76
C THR A 126 15.03 -5.22 -10.81
N LEU A 127 13.89 -5.21 -11.53
CA LEU A 127 13.00 -4.07 -11.60
C LEU A 127 11.59 -4.49 -11.15
N GLN A 128 10.89 -3.59 -10.46
CA GLN A 128 9.51 -3.81 -10.05
C GLN A 128 8.77 -2.47 -10.00
N LEU A 129 7.54 -2.42 -10.50
CA LEU A 129 6.69 -1.23 -10.43
C LEU A 129 5.79 -1.29 -9.20
N LEU A 130 5.62 -0.14 -8.57
CA LEU A 130 4.68 0.07 -7.47
C LEU A 130 3.92 1.37 -7.72
N PHE A 131 2.57 1.29 -7.68
CA PHE A 131 1.71 2.43 -7.89
C PHE A 131 1.23 2.99 -6.56
N ALA A 132 1.39 4.30 -6.37
CA ALA A 132 1.08 4.96 -5.11
C ALA A 132 0.16 6.16 -5.32
N ASP A 133 -0.56 6.52 -4.27
CA ASP A 133 -1.51 7.61 -4.26
C ASP A 133 -0.84 9.00 -4.20
N TYR A 134 -1.64 10.05 -4.15
CA TYR A 134 -1.19 11.44 -4.09
C TYR A 134 -0.19 11.74 -2.96
N SER A 135 -0.19 10.94 -1.88
CA SER A 135 0.69 11.07 -0.73
C SER A 135 1.91 10.13 -0.78
N HIS A 136 2.15 9.46 -1.90
CA HIS A 136 3.19 8.44 -2.11
C HIS A 136 2.96 7.14 -1.32
N THR A 137 1.75 6.93 -0.77
CA THR A 137 1.41 5.71 -0.05
C THR A 137 0.83 4.70 -1.02
N PRO A 138 1.34 3.44 -1.05
CA PRO A 138 0.79 2.39 -1.90
C PRO A 138 -0.70 2.18 -1.68
N HIS A 139 -1.46 1.90 -2.74
CA HIS A 139 -2.90 1.63 -2.67
C HIS A 139 -3.22 0.33 -1.92
N ASP A 140 -4.46 0.20 -1.47
CA ASP A 140 -4.98 -1.03 -0.85
C ASP A 140 -6.25 -1.51 -1.58
N PRO A 141 -6.23 -2.70 -2.21
CA PRO A 141 -5.10 -3.61 -2.46
C PRO A 141 -3.89 -2.96 -3.15
N THR A 142 -2.70 -3.50 -2.87
CA THR A 142 -1.46 -2.98 -3.47
C THR A 142 -1.45 -3.22 -4.97
N VAL A 143 -1.19 -2.17 -5.76
CA VAL A 143 -1.04 -2.23 -7.22
C VAL A 143 0.45 -2.25 -7.52
N MET A 144 0.96 -3.44 -7.86
CA MET A 144 2.39 -3.70 -8.03
C MET A 144 2.58 -4.75 -9.13
N SER A 145 3.61 -4.58 -9.96
CA SER A 145 3.95 -5.54 -11.00
C SER A 145 4.64 -6.79 -10.42
N ASP A 146 4.74 -7.81 -11.25
CA ASP A 146 5.74 -8.83 -11.05
C ASP A 146 7.14 -8.21 -11.03
N LYS A 147 8.07 -8.85 -10.33
CA LYS A 147 9.48 -8.47 -10.34
C LYS A 147 10.13 -9.10 -11.55
N ILE A 148 10.62 -8.28 -12.46
CA ILE A 148 11.38 -8.73 -13.61
C ILE A 148 12.87 -8.72 -13.33
N ARG A 149 13.61 -9.59 -14.01
CA ARG A 149 15.08 -9.62 -14.01
C ARG A 149 15.58 -9.29 -15.40
N ILE A 150 16.55 -8.39 -15.46
CA ILE A 150 17.22 -7.99 -16.71
C ILE A 150 18.72 -8.18 -16.57
N THR A 151 19.40 -8.29 -17.70
CA THR A 151 20.87 -8.28 -17.77
C THR A 151 21.33 -7.01 -18.50
N VAL A 152 22.10 -6.18 -17.84
CA VAL A 152 22.71 -4.99 -18.43
C VAL A 152 24.06 -5.37 -19.05
N SER A 153 24.25 -5.11 -20.34
CA SER A 153 25.49 -5.43 -21.06
C SER A 153 25.78 -4.41 -22.16
N ALA A 154 27.03 -3.98 -22.26
CA ALA A 154 27.50 -3.13 -23.36
C ALA A 154 27.39 -3.83 -24.75
N ASN A 155 27.22 -5.16 -24.75
CA ASN A 155 27.02 -5.97 -25.96
C ASN A 155 25.55 -6.36 -26.18
N ALA A 156 24.61 -5.66 -25.55
CA ALA A 156 23.18 -5.91 -25.75
C ALA A 156 22.82 -5.79 -27.24
N PRO A 157 21.90 -6.65 -27.74
CA PRO A 157 21.37 -6.48 -29.09
C PRO A 157 20.66 -5.11 -29.18
N PRO A 158 20.56 -4.53 -30.40
CA PRO A 158 19.77 -3.34 -30.58
C PRO A 158 18.31 -3.64 -30.20
N PRO A 159 17.54 -2.64 -29.69
CA PRO A 159 16.12 -2.81 -29.44
C PRO A 159 15.43 -3.36 -30.70
N ASN A 160 14.52 -4.33 -30.52
CA ASN A 160 13.71 -4.84 -31.63
C ASN A 160 12.87 -3.68 -32.19
N GLU A 161 13.06 -3.34 -33.47
CA GLU A 161 12.32 -2.26 -34.16
C GLU A 161 10.88 -2.67 -34.52
N ASP A 162 10.42 -3.84 -34.10
CA ASP A 162 9.19 -4.48 -34.58
C ASP A 162 7.94 -4.25 -33.70
N GLU A 163 7.99 -3.36 -32.68
CA GLU A 163 6.84 -3.07 -31.81
C GLU A 163 6.37 -1.59 -31.93
N GLU A 164 6.02 -1.15 -33.14
CA GLU A 164 5.16 0.03 -33.32
C GLU A 164 3.67 -0.35 -33.42
#